data_519e6d930d69494651e75abe5d671710
#
_entry.id   519e6d930d69494651e75abe5d671710
#
_cell.length_a   1.000
_cell.length_b   1.000
_cell.length_c   1.000
_cell.angle_alpha   90.00
_cell.angle_beta   90.00
_cell.angle_gamma   90.00
#
_symmetry.space_group_name_H-M   'P 1'
#
loop_
_entity.id
_entity.type
_entity.pdbx_description
1 polymer ?
#
loop_
_entity_poly.entity_id
_entity_poly.type
_entity_poly.pdbx_seq_one_letter_code
_entity_poly.pdbx_strand_id
1 'polypeptide(L)'
;MPVEVSTIDRKWYRVIRKPKATSQEIVLFALRELKVDRYNPIVSVVLAHDALLLELNHKYRNINKPTNVLSFNYEALSHNCCLGEIFLSIDRLTYESKTLGVEVHAHFTHMLIHGVLHILGYDHEVPEDAQEMQALEIDLLSKRSIENPYLIQE
;
A
#
# COMPACT_ATOMS: atom_id res chain seq x y z
N MET A 1 12.52 11.88 -8.19
CA MET A 1 11.45 11.59 -7.22
C MET A 1 11.78 10.31 -6.46
N PRO A 2 11.72 10.31 -5.11
CA PRO A 2 11.95 9.10 -4.34
C PRO A 2 10.84 8.05 -4.48
N VAL A 3 9.70 8.41 -5.05
CA VAL A 3 8.60 7.48 -5.29
C VAL A 3 8.44 7.27 -6.79
N GLU A 4 8.74 6.04 -7.22
CA GLU A 4 8.62 5.65 -8.62
C GLU A 4 7.36 4.81 -8.79
N VAL A 5 6.53 5.15 -9.78
CA VAL A 5 5.27 4.46 -10.01
C VAL A 5 5.21 3.93 -11.43
N SER A 6 4.93 2.63 -11.55
CA SER A 6 4.69 1.97 -12.84
C SER A 6 3.23 1.53 -12.90
N THR A 7 2.58 1.74 -14.03
CA THR A 7 1.20 1.30 -14.25
C THR A 7 1.20 0.26 -15.36
N ILE A 8 0.91 -0.98 -15.02
CA ILE A 8 0.94 -2.09 -15.97
C ILE A 8 -0.45 -2.56 -16.42
N ASP A 9 -1.51 -1.95 -15.89
CA ASP A 9 -2.89 -2.22 -16.30
C ASP A 9 -3.63 -0.90 -16.49
N ARG A 10 -4.23 -0.71 -17.66
CA ARG A 10 -4.93 0.54 -18.01
C ARG A 10 -6.18 0.80 -17.18
N LYS A 11 -6.74 -0.23 -16.56
CA LYS A 11 -7.92 -0.08 -15.72
C LYS A 11 -7.69 0.90 -14.57
N TRP A 12 -6.45 1.06 -14.13
CA TRP A 12 -6.10 2.03 -13.09
C TRP A 12 -6.54 3.45 -13.43
N TYR A 13 -6.39 3.85 -14.71
CA TYR A 13 -6.76 5.20 -15.17
C TYR A 13 -8.26 5.45 -15.16
N ARG A 14 -9.07 4.39 -15.15
CA ARG A 14 -10.54 4.50 -15.08
C ARG A 14 -11.05 4.56 -13.64
N VAL A 15 -10.27 4.08 -12.69
CA VAL A 15 -10.70 3.87 -11.30
C VAL A 15 -10.11 4.93 -10.37
N ILE A 16 -8.83 5.24 -10.53
CA ILE A 16 -8.14 6.24 -9.70
C ILE A 16 -7.76 7.42 -10.59
N ARG A 17 -8.15 8.61 -10.15
CA ARG A 17 -7.78 9.84 -10.85
C ARG A 17 -6.28 10.06 -10.72
N LYS A 18 -5.60 10.26 -11.86
CA LYS A 18 -4.15 10.48 -11.91
C LYS A 18 -3.39 9.49 -11.01
N PRO A 19 -3.46 8.19 -11.32
CA PRO A 19 -2.98 7.16 -10.41
C PRO A 19 -1.51 7.29 -10.03
N LYS A 20 -0.66 7.71 -10.96
CA LYS A 20 0.78 7.92 -10.67
C LYS A 20 0.98 9.05 -9.66
N ALA A 21 0.43 10.23 -9.94
CA ALA A 21 0.57 11.39 -9.05
C ALA A 21 -0.08 11.13 -7.70
N THR A 22 -1.24 10.49 -7.70
CA THR A 22 -1.96 10.13 -6.47
C THR A 22 -1.14 9.16 -5.61
N SER A 23 -0.55 8.14 -6.22
CA SER A 23 0.31 7.19 -5.51
C SER A 23 1.51 7.89 -4.89
N GLN A 24 2.17 8.76 -5.65
CA GLN A 24 3.32 9.52 -5.17
C GLN A 24 2.96 10.38 -3.98
N GLU A 25 1.82 11.07 -4.06
CA GLU A 25 1.37 11.97 -2.99
C GLU A 25 1.04 11.19 -1.71
N ILE A 26 0.38 10.05 -1.82
CA ILE A 26 0.02 9.23 -0.65
C ILE A 26 1.28 8.66 0.02
N VAL A 27 2.21 8.12 -0.75
CA VAL A 27 3.44 7.55 -0.20
C VAL A 27 4.28 8.64 0.48
N LEU A 28 4.46 9.79 -0.18
CA LEU A 28 5.21 10.91 0.40
C LEU A 28 4.56 11.42 1.68
N PHE A 29 3.23 11.49 1.70
CA PHE A 29 2.49 11.86 2.91
C PHE A 29 2.81 10.90 4.06
N ALA A 30 2.75 9.60 3.81
CA ALA A 30 3.03 8.59 4.83
C ALA A 30 4.47 8.69 5.35
N LEU A 31 5.43 8.85 4.45
CA LEU A 31 6.84 8.98 4.83
C LEU A 31 7.08 10.22 5.70
N ARG A 32 6.43 11.35 5.37
CA ARG A 32 6.54 12.58 6.17
C ARG A 32 5.92 12.42 7.54
N GLU A 33 4.71 11.86 7.61
CA GLU A 33 4.02 11.68 8.89
C GLU A 33 4.78 10.72 9.81
N LEU A 34 5.45 9.74 9.23
CA LEU A 34 6.28 8.79 10.00
C LEU A 34 7.68 9.33 10.25
N LYS A 35 7.99 10.53 9.77
CA LYS A 35 9.27 11.24 9.99
C LYS A 35 10.48 10.50 9.42
N VAL A 36 10.28 9.78 8.32
CA VAL A 36 11.37 9.05 7.64
C VAL A 36 11.73 9.67 6.29
N ASP A 37 11.01 10.72 5.86
CA ASP A 37 11.28 11.42 4.60
C ASP A 37 12.68 12.04 4.57
N ARG A 38 13.24 12.39 5.73
CA ARG A 38 14.60 12.93 5.84
C ARG A 38 15.67 11.98 5.30
N TYR A 39 15.40 10.69 5.25
CA TYR A 39 16.32 9.70 4.70
C TYR A 39 16.25 9.62 3.17
N ASN A 40 15.27 10.30 2.57
CA ASN A 40 15.05 10.26 1.13
C ASN A 40 15.02 8.82 0.58
N PRO A 41 14.22 7.92 1.19
CA PRO A 41 14.20 6.52 0.75
C PRO A 41 13.52 6.40 -0.61
N ILE A 42 13.96 5.45 -1.41
CA ILE A 42 13.37 5.17 -2.71
C ILE A 42 12.31 4.08 -2.52
N VAL A 43 11.08 4.38 -2.93
CA VAL A 43 9.95 3.46 -2.88
C VAL A 43 9.41 3.27 -4.29
N SER A 44 9.21 2.03 -4.69
CA SER A 44 8.63 1.69 -5.97
C SER A 44 7.20 1.20 -5.78
N VAL A 45 6.27 1.72 -6.57
CA VAL A 45 4.86 1.30 -6.56
C VAL A 45 4.53 0.75 -7.93
N VAL A 46 3.99 -0.46 -7.97
CA VAL A 46 3.57 -1.10 -9.22
C VAL A 46 2.05 -1.29 -9.17
N LEU A 47 1.36 -0.54 -10.02
CA LEU A 47 -0.09 -0.61 -10.16
C LEU A 47 -0.41 -1.72 -11.15
N ALA A 48 -0.77 -2.88 -10.62
CA ALA A 48 -0.83 -4.15 -11.33
C ALA A 48 -2.25 -4.75 -11.35
N HIS A 49 -2.33 -6.05 -11.49
CA HIS A 49 -3.58 -6.80 -11.61
C HIS A 49 -3.43 -8.16 -10.93
N ASP A 50 -4.54 -8.89 -10.84
CA ASP A 50 -4.59 -10.19 -10.15
C ASP A 50 -3.54 -11.18 -10.66
N ALA A 51 -3.34 -11.27 -11.96
CA ALA A 51 -2.42 -12.24 -12.55
C ALA A 51 -0.99 -12.07 -12.02
N LEU A 52 -0.49 -10.84 -11.96
CA LEU A 52 0.85 -10.57 -11.43
C LEU A 52 0.92 -10.82 -9.94
N LEU A 53 -0.08 -10.36 -9.17
CA LEU A 53 -0.09 -10.55 -7.72
C LEU A 53 -0.17 -12.05 -7.37
N LEU A 54 -0.93 -12.83 -8.12
CA LEU A 54 -1.00 -14.27 -7.97
C LEU A 54 0.38 -14.92 -8.20
N GLU A 55 1.03 -14.54 -9.29
CA GLU A 55 2.36 -15.07 -9.64
C GLU A 55 3.38 -14.76 -8.55
N LEU A 56 3.44 -13.51 -8.09
CA LEU A 56 4.37 -13.09 -7.04
C LEU A 56 4.06 -13.75 -5.71
N ASN A 57 2.79 -13.86 -5.35
CA ASN A 57 2.36 -14.49 -4.11
C ASN A 57 2.73 -15.97 -4.09
N HIS A 58 2.54 -16.66 -5.21
CA HIS A 58 2.91 -18.06 -5.36
C HIS A 58 4.43 -18.24 -5.29
N LYS A 59 5.17 -17.41 -6.03
CA LYS A 59 6.64 -17.53 -6.13
C LYS A 59 7.35 -17.23 -4.82
N TYR A 60 6.94 -16.16 -4.13
CA TYR A 60 7.67 -15.65 -2.97
C TYR A 60 7.06 -16.01 -1.63
N ARG A 61 5.79 -16.36 -1.57
CA ARG A 61 5.08 -16.71 -0.32
C ARG A 61 4.46 -18.10 -0.35
N ASN A 62 4.59 -18.80 -1.46
CA ASN A 62 4.03 -20.14 -1.66
C ASN A 62 2.52 -20.17 -1.45
N ILE A 63 1.82 -19.09 -1.78
CA ILE A 63 0.37 -18.97 -1.69
C ILE A 63 -0.18 -18.83 -3.11
N ASN A 64 -1.00 -19.78 -3.54
CA ASN A 64 -1.56 -19.80 -4.89
C ASN A 64 -2.90 -19.07 -4.94
N LYS A 65 -2.89 -17.78 -4.60
CA LYS A 65 -4.06 -16.90 -4.62
C LYS A 65 -3.63 -15.49 -4.98
N PRO A 66 -4.48 -14.73 -5.69
CA PRO A 66 -4.23 -13.29 -5.82
C PRO A 66 -4.44 -12.61 -4.46
N THR A 67 -3.81 -11.46 -4.28
CA THR A 67 -3.97 -10.64 -3.09
C THR A 67 -4.10 -9.18 -3.50
N ASN A 68 -4.55 -8.32 -2.59
CA ASN A 68 -4.76 -6.90 -2.91
C ASN A 68 -3.45 -6.12 -2.97
N VAL A 69 -2.53 -6.39 -2.04
CA VAL A 69 -1.25 -5.69 -1.96
C VAL A 69 -0.16 -6.66 -1.53
N LEU A 70 1.03 -6.53 -2.16
CA LEU A 70 2.25 -7.24 -1.77
C LEU A 70 3.35 -6.22 -1.58
N SER A 71 4.07 -6.33 -0.47
CA SER A 71 5.16 -5.42 -0.13
C SER A 71 6.45 -6.21 0.08
N PHE A 72 7.52 -5.72 -0.53
CA PHE A 72 8.85 -6.33 -0.40
C PHE A 72 9.81 -5.27 0.12
N ASN A 73 10.38 -5.50 1.30
CA ASN A 73 11.44 -4.65 1.85
C ASN A 73 12.78 -5.12 1.28
N TYR A 74 13.57 -4.20 0.74
CA TYR A 74 14.86 -4.52 0.14
C TYR A 74 16.04 -4.16 1.04
N GLU A 75 16.03 -2.96 1.61
CA GLU A 75 17.09 -2.48 2.47
C GLU A 75 16.53 -1.88 3.74
N ALA A 76 17.30 -1.93 4.81
CA ALA A 76 16.95 -1.22 6.03
C ALA A 76 16.98 0.28 5.79
N LEU A 77 16.16 1.02 6.53
CA LEU A 77 16.04 2.46 6.37
C LEU A 77 17.39 3.14 6.62
N SER A 78 17.88 3.83 5.61
CA SER A 78 19.10 4.62 5.63
C SER A 78 19.02 5.66 4.52
N HIS A 79 19.98 6.60 4.48
CA HIS A 79 19.98 7.66 3.48
C HIS A 79 20.04 7.10 2.05
N ASN A 80 19.11 7.52 1.22
CA ASN A 80 19.01 7.14 -0.19
C ASN A 80 18.90 5.63 -0.42
N CYS A 81 18.39 4.88 0.56
CA CYS A 81 18.22 3.44 0.44
C CYS A 81 17.10 3.08 -0.55
N CYS A 82 17.21 1.90 -1.16
CA CYS A 82 16.10 1.28 -1.89
C CYS A 82 15.23 0.55 -0.87
N LEU A 83 14.26 1.27 -0.31
CA LEU A 83 13.49 0.79 0.84
C LEU A 83 12.64 -0.43 0.49
N GLY A 84 11.93 -0.37 -0.62
CA GLY A 84 11.09 -1.49 -1.01
C GLY A 84 10.18 -1.22 -2.18
N GLU A 85 9.35 -2.22 -2.47
CA GLU A 85 8.42 -2.19 -3.60
C GLU A 85 7.04 -2.65 -3.16
N ILE A 86 6.01 -1.96 -3.64
CA ILE A 86 4.61 -2.23 -3.29
C ILE A 86 3.85 -2.52 -4.57
N PHE A 87 3.26 -3.71 -4.65
CA PHE A 87 2.42 -4.14 -5.78
C PHE A 87 0.96 -4.14 -5.36
N LEU A 88 0.10 -3.56 -6.20
CA LEU A 88 -1.35 -3.51 -5.92
C LEU A 88 -2.12 -4.09 -7.10
N SER A 89 -3.21 -4.81 -6.81
CA SER A 89 -4.11 -5.36 -7.82
C SER A 89 -5.34 -4.50 -8.00
N ILE A 90 -5.55 -3.99 -9.22
CA ILE A 90 -6.76 -3.23 -9.57
C ILE A 90 -8.02 -4.10 -9.40
N ASP A 91 -7.92 -5.38 -9.70
CA ASP A 91 -9.05 -6.31 -9.60
C ASP A 91 -9.49 -6.50 -8.16
N ARG A 92 -8.53 -6.70 -7.24
CA ARG A 92 -8.86 -6.81 -5.80
C ARG A 92 -9.34 -5.50 -5.23
N LEU A 93 -8.72 -4.39 -5.63
CA LEU A 93 -9.13 -3.06 -5.18
C LEU A 93 -10.61 -2.80 -5.50
N THR A 94 -11.01 -2.99 -6.74
CA THR A 94 -12.39 -2.74 -7.16
C THR A 94 -13.36 -3.72 -6.53
N TYR A 95 -13.01 -4.99 -6.46
CA TYR A 95 -13.83 -6.01 -5.83
C TYR A 95 -14.07 -5.71 -4.34
N GLU A 96 -13.01 -5.41 -3.61
CA GLU A 96 -13.07 -5.15 -2.16
C GLU A 96 -13.82 -3.87 -1.85
N SER A 97 -13.57 -2.80 -2.60
CA SER A 97 -14.29 -1.54 -2.42
C SER A 97 -15.79 -1.74 -2.54
N LYS A 98 -16.20 -2.48 -3.55
CA LYS A 98 -17.61 -2.77 -3.79
C LYS A 98 -18.20 -3.66 -2.70
N THR A 99 -17.49 -4.71 -2.33
CA THR A 99 -17.94 -5.68 -1.32
C THR A 99 -18.04 -5.04 0.06
N LEU A 100 -17.07 -4.21 0.43
CA LEU A 100 -17.04 -3.53 1.74
C LEU A 100 -17.91 -2.28 1.78
N GLY A 101 -18.33 -1.78 0.63
CA GLY A 101 -19.12 -0.55 0.54
C GLY A 101 -18.31 0.69 0.88
N VAL A 102 -17.00 0.68 0.62
CA VAL A 102 -16.13 1.84 0.83
C VAL A 102 -15.75 2.46 -0.50
N GLU A 103 -15.49 3.77 -0.46
CA GLU A 103 -15.04 4.48 -1.66
C GLU A 103 -13.70 3.92 -2.14
N VAL A 104 -13.57 3.75 -3.46
CA VAL A 104 -12.37 3.12 -4.04
C VAL A 104 -11.09 3.90 -3.72
N HIS A 105 -11.14 5.23 -3.74
CA HIS A 105 -9.97 6.05 -3.40
C HIS A 105 -9.55 5.85 -1.94
N ALA A 106 -10.52 5.75 -1.04
CA ALA A 106 -10.24 5.50 0.38
C ALA A 106 -9.59 4.14 0.60
N HIS A 107 -10.10 3.11 -0.07
CA HIS A 107 -9.53 1.77 0.02
C HIS A 107 -8.13 1.71 -0.59
N PHE A 108 -7.94 2.36 -1.72
CA PHE A 108 -6.62 2.48 -2.36
C PHE A 108 -5.61 3.14 -1.43
N THR A 109 -6.00 4.24 -0.79
CA THR A 109 -5.14 4.94 0.17
C THR A 109 -4.76 4.02 1.34
N HIS A 110 -5.73 3.28 1.86
CA HIS A 110 -5.50 2.32 2.94
C HIS A 110 -4.48 1.24 2.52
N MET A 111 -4.64 0.67 1.34
CA MET A 111 -3.73 -0.36 0.83
C MET A 111 -2.31 0.17 0.65
N LEU A 112 -2.16 1.37 0.11
CA LEU A 112 -0.84 1.99 -0.07
C LEU A 112 -0.16 2.26 1.28
N ILE A 113 -0.89 2.83 2.23
CA ILE A 113 -0.36 3.10 3.57
C ILE A 113 0.06 1.81 4.25
N HIS A 114 -0.76 0.77 4.14
CA HIS A 114 -0.45 -0.55 4.67
C HIS A 114 0.86 -1.08 4.09
N GLY A 115 1.04 -0.95 2.78
CA GLY A 115 2.26 -1.35 2.09
C GLY A 115 3.48 -0.56 2.55
N VAL A 116 3.35 0.74 2.74
CA VAL A 116 4.43 1.58 3.23
C VAL A 116 4.88 1.14 4.63
N LEU A 117 3.92 0.87 5.51
CA LEU A 117 4.24 0.40 6.86
C LEU A 117 4.99 -0.93 6.83
N HIS A 118 4.59 -1.84 5.95
CA HIS A 118 5.29 -3.13 5.80
C HIS A 118 6.73 -2.96 5.35
N ILE A 119 7.00 -2.13 4.34
CA ILE A 119 8.37 -1.94 3.88
C ILE A 119 9.24 -1.19 4.90
N LEU A 120 8.62 -0.52 5.86
CA LEU A 120 9.33 0.11 6.98
C LEU A 120 9.56 -0.86 8.14
N GLY A 121 9.06 -2.09 8.05
CA GLY A 121 9.30 -3.11 9.05
C GLY A 121 8.15 -3.40 10.01
N TYR A 122 7.03 -2.69 9.88
CA TYR A 122 5.85 -3.01 10.69
C TYR A 122 5.23 -4.32 10.20
N ASP A 123 4.72 -5.10 11.13
CA ASP A 123 4.17 -6.41 10.82
C ASP A 123 2.88 -6.66 11.61
N HIS A 124 2.09 -7.64 11.20
CA HIS A 124 0.84 -7.99 11.87
C HIS A 124 0.77 -9.47 12.26
N GLU A 125 1.90 -10.18 12.28
CA GLU A 125 1.94 -11.60 12.65
C GLU A 125 1.79 -11.82 14.16
N VAL A 126 2.29 -10.88 14.97
CA VAL A 126 2.19 -10.93 16.43
C VAL A 126 1.12 -9.93 16.86
N PRO A 127 0.21 -10.28 17.82
CA PRO A 127 -0.90 -9.40 18.22
C PRO A 127 -0.49 -7.97 18.61
N GLU A 128 0.60 -7.79 19.36
CA GLU A 128 1.08 -6.47 19.76
C GLU A 128 1.51 -5.65 18.56
N ASP A 129 2.23 -6.28 17.63
CA ASP A 129 2.69 -5.62 16.41
C ASP A 129 1.52 -5.27 15.50
N ALA A 130 0.52 -6.16 15.42
CA ALA A 130 -0.68 -5.92 14.64
C ALA A 130 -1.44 -4.70 15.18
N GLN A 131 -1.56 -4.56 16.50
CA GLN A 131 -2.23 -3.42 17.12
C GLN A 131 -1.50 -2.11 16.82
N GLU A 132 -0.17 -2.11 16.91
CA GLU A 132 0.65 -0.95 16.60
C GLU A 132 0.47 -0.53 15.14
N MET A 133 0.55 -1.48 14.23
CA MET A 133 0.39 -1.23 12.81
C MET A 133 -1.00 -0.69 12.48
N GLN A 134 -2.07 -1.29 13.04
CA GLN A 134 -3.43 -0.81 12.84
C GLN A 134 -3.64 0.59 13.40
N ALA A 135 -3.07 0.87 14.57
CA ALA A 135 -3.16 2.22 15.16
C ALA A 135 -2.53 3.27 14.26
N LEU A 136 -1.39 2.96 13.65
CA LEU A 136 -0.74 3.86 12.69
C LEU A 136 -1.58 4.04 11.43
N GLU A 137 -2.14 2.95 10.89
CA GLU A 137 -3.03 3.04 9.72
C GLU A 137 -4.22 3.96 10.01
N ILE A 138 -4.88 3.75 11.14
CA ILE A 138 -6.05 4.53 11.54
C ILE A 138 -5.68 6.02 11.67
N ASP A 139 -4.56 6.32 12.32
CA ASP A 139 -4.10 7.68 12.50
C ASP A 139 -3.78 8.37 11.17
N LEU A 140 -3.01 7.70 10.32
CA LEU A 140 -2.64 8.25 9.01
C LEU A 140 -3.86 8.47 8.13
N LEU A 141 -4.80 7.53 8.12
CA LEU A 141 -6.03 7.65 7.34
C LEU A 141 -6.91 8.78 7.87
N SER A 142 -7.01 8.95 9.18
CA SER A 142 -7.81 10.03 9.77
C SER A 142 -7.29 11.41 9.34
N LYS A 143 -5.99 11.56 9.20
CA LYS A 143 -5.37 12.81 8.73
C LYS A 143 -5.70 13.11 7.26
N ARG A 144 -6.19 12.14 6.53
CA ARG A 144 -6.67 12.30 5.16
C ARG A 144 -8.19 12.26 5.07
N SER A 145 -8.87 12.40 6.20
CA SER A 145 -10.34 12.37 6.30
C SER A 145 -10.93 11.04 5.84
N ILE A 146 -10.21 9.97 6.06
CA ILE A 146 -10.68 8.62 5.77
C ILE A 146 -11.04 7.93 7.08
N GLU A 147 -12.27 7.39 7.12
CA GLU A 147 -12.81 6.72 8.28
C GLU A 147 -12.03 5.44 8.61
N ASN A 148 -12.01 5.07 9.89
CA ASN A 148 -11.35 3.86 10.36
C ASN A 148 -11.86 2.63 9.60
N PRO A 149 -11.03 1.98 8.78
CA PRO A 149 -11.45 0.87 7.93
C PRO A 149 -11.85 -0.38 8.73
N TYR A 150 -11.36 -0.49 9.94
CA TYR A 150 -11.62 -1.67 10.77
C TYR A 150 -13.00 -1.65 11.41
N LEU A 151 -13.67 -0.51 11.43
CA LEU A 151 -15.06 -0.41 11.90
C LEU A 151 -16.06 -0.88 10.85
N ILE A 152 -15.67 -0.86 9.58
CA ILE A 152 -16.55 -1.18 8.44
C ILE A 152 -16.67 -2.68 8.21
N GLN A 153 -15.72 -3.45 8.72
CA GLN A 153 -15.61 -4.90 8.49
C GLN A 153 -16.44 -5.77 9.43
N GLU A 154 -17.26 -5.18 10.25
CA GLU A 154 -18.11 -5.93 11.17
C GLU A 154 -19.27 -6.64 10.46
#